data_82e7c2b89ad718ff549cd8e17729a763
#
_entry.id   82e7c2b89ad718ff549cd8e17729a763
#
_cell.length_a   1.000
_cell.length_b   1.000
_cell.length_c   1.000
_cell.angle_alpha   90.00
_cell.angle_beta   90.00
_cell.angle_gamma   90.00
#
_symmetry.space_group_name_H-M   'P 1'
#
loop_
_entity.id
_entity.type
_entity.pdbx_description
1 polymer ?
#
loop_
_entity_poly.entity_id
_entity_poly.type
_entity_poly.pdbx_seq_one_letter_code
_entity_poly.pdbx_strand_id
1 'polypeptide(L)'
;SFPTRRSSDLAANFTVQGYIEGMDPLIDPCVFVDDDGQAYIYNGGGQICKGGKLKDNMVELDGEMKEMEGLEDFHEATWIHKYNGKYYLSYSDNHDENWNDGVKGDNRMRYAISDNPLGPWKSMGIYMEPTDSYTNHGSIVEYKGQWFAFYHNSALSNHDWLRSICVDKLYYNEDGTIQMVKQRK
;
A
#
# COMPACT_ATOMS: atom_id res chain seq x y z
N SER A 1 -24.87 2.05 -6.06
CA SER A 1 -24.80 0.68 -5.52
C SER A 1 -23.94 -0.15 -6.46
N PHE A 2 -22.75 -0.51 -6.06
CA PHE A 2 -21.94 -1.46 -6.82
C PHE A 2 -22.68 -2.80 -6.85
N PRO A 3 -22.86 -3.43 -8.00
CA PRO A 3 -23.43 -4.77 -8.05
C PRO A 3 -22.48 -5.71 -7.29
N THR A 4 -23.00 -6.36 -6.26
CA THR A 4 -22.29 -7.44 -5.55
C THR A 4 -22.11 -8.61 -6.52
N ARG A 5 -21.00 -8.64 -7.23
CA ARG A 5 -20.62 -9.80 -8.03
C ARG A 5 -20.16 -10.92 -7.08
N ARG A 6 -20.62 -12.13 -7.32
CA ARG A 6 -20.15 -13.31 -6.59
C ARG A 6 -18.68 -13.55 -6.96
N SER A 7 -17.88 -14.03 -6.01
CA SER A 7 -16.46 -14.33 -6.25
C SER A 7 -16.24 -15.35 -7.39
N SER A 8 -17.23 -16.25 -7.63
CA SER A 8 -17.25 -17.13 -8.78
C SER A 8 -17.35 -16.43 -10.14
N ASP A 9 -17.94 -15.23 -10.17
CA ASP A 9 -18.10 -14.46 -11.41
C ASP A 9 -16.81 -13.70 -11.77
N LEU A 10 -15.92 -13.48 -10.80
CA LEU A 10 -14.62 -12.83 -11.00
C LEU A 10 -13.59 -13.79 -11.60
N ALA A 11 -13.64 -15.08 -11.25
CA ALA A 11 -12.65 -16.06 -11.69
C ALA A 11 -12.84 -16.55 -13.15
N ALA A 12 -14.01 -16.30 -13.75
CA ALA A 12 -14.36 -16.93 -15.04
C ALA A 12 -14.11 -16.03 -16.27
N ASN A 13 -13.85 -14.72 -16.11
CA ASN A 13 -13.85 -13.76 -17.20
C ASN A 13 -12.72 -12.73 -17.15
N PHE A 14 -11.54 -13.10 -16.67
CA PHE A 14 -10.38 -12.22 -16.76
C PHE A 14 -9.78 -12.25 -18.16
N THR A 15 -9.60 -11.06 -18.73
CA THR A 15 -8.82 -10.87 -19.96
C THR A 15 -7.57 -10.08 -19.63
N VAL A 16 -6.41 -10.62 -20.00
CA VAL A 16 -5.14 -9.90 -19.83
C VAL A 16 -5.12 -8.75 -20.83
N GLN A 17 -5.03 -7.52 -20.32
CA GLN A 17 -5.00 -6.31 -21.14
C GLN A 17 -3.56 -5.93 -21.58
N GLY A 18 -2.54 -6.55 -21.00
CA GLY A 18 -1.14 -6.24 -21.25
C GLY A 18 -0.54 -5.37 -20.16
N TYR A 19 0.55 -4.71 -20.48
CA TYR A 19 1.23 -3.77 -19.61
C TYR A 19 0.67 -2.36 -19.84
N ILE A 20 0.65 -1.54 -18.77
CA ILE A 20 0.36 -0.11 -18.89
C ILE A 20 1.61 0.56 -19.46
N GLU A 21 1.49 1.08 -20.68
CA GLU A 21 2.59 1.76 -21.36
C GLU A 21 3.01 3.02 -20.60
N GLY A 22 4.34 3.23 -20.46
CA GLY A 22 4.92 4.36 -19.75
C GLY A 22 5.10 4.15 -18.24
N MET A 23 4.67 3.02 -17.68
CA MET A 23 5.02 2.67 -16.31
C MET A 23 6.47 2.18 -16.22
N ASP A 24 7.19 2.66 -15.19
CA ASP A 24 8.49 2.09 -14.86
C ASP A 24 8.35 0.64 -14.36
N PRO A 25 9.35 -0.22 -14.61
CA PRO A 25 9.34 -1.62 -14.20
C PRO A 25 9.62 -1.78 -12.71
N LEU A 26 8.83 -1.09 -11.89
CA LEU A 26 8.83 -1.21 -10.43
C LEU A 26 7.76 -2.23 -9.99
N ILE A 27 7.82 -2.63 -8.73
CA ILE A 27 6.94 -3.65 -8.16
C ILE A 27 5.76 -3.05 -7.38
N ASP A 28 4.92 -3.90 -6.82
CA ASP A 28 3.85 -3.61 -5.85
C ASP A 28 2.88 -2.49 -6.29
N PRO A 29 2.21 -2.64 -7.44
CA PRO A 29 1.28 -1.64 -7.91
C PRO A 29 0.03 -1.56 -7.02
N CYS A 30 -0.41 -0.32 -6.75
CA CYS A 30 -1.66 -0.01 -6.07
C CYS A 30 -2.47 0.98 -6.91
N VAL A 31 -3.76 0.74 -7.03
CA VAL A 31 -4.69 1.65 -7.71
C VAL A 31 -5.64 2.26 -6.68
N PHE A 32 -5.80 3.57 -6.77
CA PHE A 32 -6.73 4.35 -5.96
C PHE A 32 -7.67 5.13 -6.88
N VAL A 33 -8.96 5.08 -6.57
CA VAL A 33 -9.98 5.90 -7.23
C VAL A 33 -10.47 6.94 -6.24
N ASP A 34 -10.29 8.21 -6.58
CA ASP A 34 -10.70 9.33 -5.72
C ASP A 34 -12.21 9.60 -5.81
N ASP A 35 -12.71 10.47 -4.95
CA ASP A 35 -14.14 10.81 -4.83
C ASP A 35 -14.72 11.43 -6.12
N ASP A 36 -13.89 12.08 -6.92
CA ASP A 36 -14.26 12.63 -8.23
C ASP A 36 -14.25 11.61 -9.39
N GLY A 37 -13.86 10.36 -9.09
CA GLY A 37 -13.76 9.28 -10.06
C GLY A 37 -12.40 9.17 -10.75
N GLN A 38 -11.47 10.10 -10.52
CA GLN A 38 -10.13 10.02 -11.08
C GLN A 38 -9.36 8.85 -10.45
N ALA A 39 -8.85 7.96 -11.29
CA ALA A 39 -8.01 6.86 -10.86
C ALA A 39 -6.53 7.24 -10.90
N TYR A 40 -5.80 6.75 -9.91
CA TYR A 40 -4.35 6.91 -9.78
C TYR A 40 -3.71 5.54 -9.61
N ILE A 41 -2.51 5.38 -10.15
CA ILE A 41 -1.70 4.18 -9.96
C ILE A 41 -0.37 4.55 -9.32
N TYR A 42 0.07 3.72 -8.39
CA TYR A 42 1.35 3.86 -7.71
C TYR A 42 2.10 2.54 -7.81
N ASN A 43 3.40 2.61 -7.92
CA ASN A 43 4.26 1.44 -7.79
C ASN A 43 5.61 1.86 -7.22
N GLY A 44 6.35 0.93 -6.65
CA GLY A 44 7.63 1.27 -6.07
C GLY A 44 8.45 0.05 -5.71
N GLY A 45 9.75 0.26 -5.63
CA GLY A 45 10.73 -0.74 -5.20
C GLY A 45 12.13 -0.17 -5.29
N GLY A 46 13.05 -0.69 -4.48
CA GLY A 46 14.44 -0.25 -4.51
C GLY A 46 14.62 1.24 -4.16
N GLN A 47 13.85 1.74 -3.19
CA GLN A 47 13.87 3.12 -2.68
C GLN A 47 13.20 4.18 -3.59
N ILE A 48 12.55 3.75 -4.65
CA ILE A 48 11.81 4.65 -5.56
C ILE A 48 10.33 4.31 -5.51
N CYS A 49 9.50 5.33 -5.29
CA CYS A 49 8.05 5.25 -5.42
C CYS A 49 7.60 6.22 -6.49
N LYS A 50 6.77 5.76 -7.42
CA LYS A 50 6.17 6.60 -8.46
C LYS A 50 4.66 6.52 -8.42
N GLY A 51 4.01 7.60 -8.87
CA GLY A 51 2.57 7.68 -9.00
C GLY A 51 2.17 8.45 -10.24
N GLY A 52 1.02 8.13 -10.80
CA GLY A 52 0.48 8.78 -11.99
C GLY A 52 -1.03 8.65 -12.07
N LYS A 53 -1.64 9.42 -12.96
CA LYS A 53 -3.06 9.29 -13.27
C LYS A 53 -3.30 8.18 -14.28
N LEU A 54 -4.42 7.49 -14.14
CA LEU A 54 -4.95 6.60 -15.16
C LEU A 54 -6.05 7.31 -15.96
N LYS A 55 -6.15 6.99 -17.23
CA LYS A 55 -7.33 7.32 -18.05
C LYS A 55 -8.54 6.54 -17.57
N ASP A 56 -9.72 6.94 -18.00
CA ASP A 56 -11.00 6.28 -17.65
C ASP A 56 -11.04 4.79 -17.98
N ASN A 57 -10.25 4.34 -18.96
CA ASN A 57 -10.15 2.94 -19.33
C ASN A 57 -9.34 2.08 -18.35
N MET A 58 -8.65 2.70 -17.36
CA MET A 58 -7.85 2.07 -16.29
C MET A 58 -6.64 1.25 -16.79
N VAL A 59 -6.29 1.31 -18.06
CA VAL A 59 -5.18 0.55 -18.69
C VAL A 59 -4.18 1.44 -19.43
N GLU A 60 -4.33 2.75 -19.32
CA GLU A 60 -3.43 3.74 -19.90
C GLU A 60 -3.15 4.86 -18.89
N LEU A 61 -1.93 5.38 -18.91
CA LEU A 61 -1.57 6.58 -18.14
C LEU A 61 -2.20 7.84 -18.78
N ASP A 62 -2.67 8.74 -17.95
CA ASP A 62 -3.03 10.11 -18.32
C ASP A 62 -1.87 11.05 -17.92
N GLY A 63 -0.85 11.09 -18.77
CA GLY A 63 0.40 11.79 -18.53
C GLY A 63 1.53 10.88 -18.07
N GLU A 64 2.52 11.45 -17.39
CA GLU A 64 3.72 10.75 -16.95
C GLU A 64 3.64 10.35 -15.47
N MET A 65 4.32 9.26 -15.12
CA MET A 65 4.57 8.88 -13.73
C MET A 65 5.54 9.88 -13.10
N LYS A 66 5.26 10.27 -11.85
CA LYS A 66 6.09 11.18 -11.07
C LYS A 66 6.64 10.46 -9.85
N GLU A 67 7.85 10.82 -9.45
CA GLU A 67 8.38 10.36 -8.16
C GLU A 67 7.59 10.96 -7.00
N MET A 68 7.31 10.15 -6.00
CA MET A 68 6.60 10.56 -4.79
C MET A 68 7.59 11.18 -3.80
N GLU A 69 7.77 12.49 -3.90
CA GLU A 69 8.71 13.24 -3.07
C GLU A 69 8.25 13.34 -1.60
N GLY A 70 9.19 13.25 -0.66
CA GLY A 70 8.96 13.42 0.77
C GLY A 70 8.66 12.11 1.52
N LEU A 71 8.86 10.95 0.90
CA LEU A 71 8.85 9.65 1.56
C LEU A 71 10.22 9.38 2.19
N GLU A 72 10.24 9.02 3.47
CA GLU A 72 11.46 8.63 4.20
C GLU A 72 11.56 7.11 4.24
N ASP A 73 12.74 6.57 3.97
CA ASP A 73 13.07 5.14 4.05
C ASP A 73 12.11 4.26 3.22
N PHE A 74 11.60 4.77 2.10
CA PHE A 74 10.74 3.98 1.23
C PHE A 74 11.51 2.79 0.67
N HIS A 75 10.92 1.59 0.76
CA HIS A 75 11.47 0.38 0.15
C HIS A 75 10.52 -0.20 -0.91
N GLU A 76 9.31 -0.61 -0.52
CA GLU A 76 8.33 -1.26 -1.41
C GLU A 76 6.90 -1.23 -0.80
N ALA A 77 5.96 -2.01 -1.34
CA ALA A 77 4.64 -2.28 -0.77
C ALA A 77 3.73 -1.05 -0.68
N THR A 78 3.57 -0.35 -1.78
CA THR A 78 2.72 0.85 -1.86
C THR A 78 1.25 0.55 -1.61
N TRP A 79 0.61 1.34 -0.77
CA TRP A 79 -0.84 1.38 -0.59
C TRP A 79 -1.30 2.79 -0.34
N ILE A 80 -2.44 3.18 -0.91
CA ILE A 80 -3.02 4.51 -0.71
C ILE A 80 -4.46 4.43 -0.27
N HIS A 81 -4.86 5.32 0.63
CA HIS A 81 -6.25 5.53 1.03
C HIS A 81 -6.49 7.00 1.37
N LYS A 82 -7.74 7.36 1.56
CA LYS A 82 -8.17 8.72 1.93
C LYS A 82 -8.88 8.69 3.28
N TYR A 83 -8.51 9.61 4.16
CA TYR A 83 -9.15 9.80 5.46
C TYR A 83 -9.25 11.29 5.77
N ASN A 84 -10.44 11.76 6.15
CA ASN A 84 -10.73 13.17 6.48
C ASN A 84 -10.18 14.17 5.44
N GLY A 85 -10.35 13.86 4.16
CA GLY A 85 -9.91 14.72 3.04
C GLY A 85 -8.41 14.76 2.79
N LYS A 86 -7.61 13.98 3.50
CA LYS A 86 -6.17 13.81 3.29
C LYS A 86 -5.87 12.46 2.66
N TYR A 87 -4.78 12.39 1.90
CA TYR A 87 -4.27 11.17 1.30
C TYR A 87 -3.17 10.59 2.17
N TYR A 88 -3.20 9.27 2.33
CA TYR A 88 -2.24 8.51 3.13
C TYR A 88 -1.59 7.47 2.22
N LEU A 89 -0.31 7.63 1.98
CA LEU A 89 0.51 6.63 1.29
C LEU A 89 1.24 5.80 2.34
N SER A 90 0.92 4.53 2.45
CA SER A 90 1.61 3.59 3.32
C SER A 90 2.52 2.67 2.52
N TYR A 91 3.60 2.25 3.12
CA TYR A 91 4.67 1.50 2.47
C TYR A 91 5.52 0.76 3.50
N SER A 92 6.27 -0.20 3.02
CA SER A 92 7.28 -0.90 3.81
C SER A 92 8.61 -0.15 3.73
N ASP A 93 9.30 -0.02 4.87
CA ASP A 93 10.68 0.44 4.92
C ASP A 93 11.66 -0.74 4.93
N ASN A 94 12.92 -0.42 4.88
CA ASN A 94 14.00 -1.33 5.12
C ASN A 94 15.04 -0.59 5.97
N HIS A 95 14.97 -0.78 7.28
CA HIS A 95 15.71 0.02 8.25
C HIS A 95 17.02 -0.62 8.71
N ASP A 96 17.30 -1.83 8.28
CA ASP A 96 18.55 -2.50 8.57
C ASP A 96 19.54 -2.36 7.40
N GLU A 97 20.78 -1.98 7.68
CA GLU A 97 21.86 -1.90 6.69
C GLU A 97 22.18 -3.25 6.06
N ASN A 98 21.83 -4.35 6.75
CA ASN A 98 22.06 -5.72 6.31
C ASN A 98 20.76 -6.40 5.82
N TRP A 99 19.84 -5.68 5.29
CA TRP A 99 18.50 -6.14 4.89
C TRP A 99 18.46 -7.48 4.13
N ASN A 100 19.55 -7.92 3.55
CA ASN A 100 19.65 -9.18 2.78
C ASN A 100 20.43 -10.26 3.52
N ASP A 101 20.54 -10.21 4.82
CA ASP A 101 21.27 -11.19 5.64
C ASP A 101 20.43 -12.43 6.00
N GLY A 102 19.16 -12.46 5.62
CA GLY A 102 18.22 -13.53 5.92
C GLY A 102 17.56 -13.40 7.30
N VAL A 103 17.77 -12.29 8.00
CA VAL A 103 17.10 -12.00 9.26
C VAL A 103 15.68 -11.47 8.98
N LYS A 104 14.70 -11.96 9.73
CA LYS A 104 13.31 -11.47 9.67
C LYS A 104 13.15 -10.19 10.48
N GLY A 105 12.20 -9.36 10.09
CA GLY A 105 11.79 -8.22 10.89
C GLY A 105 12.46 -6.90 10.49
N ASP A 106 13.07 -6.80 9.32
CA ASP A 106 13.72 -5.57 8.86
C ASP A 106 12.72 -4.54 8.31
N ASN A 107 11.55 -5.00 7.88
CA ASN A 107 10.54 -4.15 7.24
C ASN A 107 9.46 -3.73 8.24
N ARG A 108 9.44 -2.45 8.56
CA ARG A 108 8.32 -1.80 9.28
C ARG A 108 7.35 -1.21 8.26
N MET A 109 6.11 -0.99 8.68
CA MET A 109 5.16 -0.24 7.86
C MET A 109 5.15 1.23 8.26
N ARG A 110 5.47 2.08 7.29
CA ARG A 110 5.49 3.55 7.41
C ARG A 110 4.33 4.18 6.64
N TYR A 111 4.11 5.45 6.87
CA TYR A 111 3.15 6.22 6.09
C TYR A 111 3.57 7.68 5.95
N ALA A 112 3.03 8.30 4.94
CA ALA A 112 3.12 9.73 4.68
C ALA A 112 1.73 10.30 4.36
N ILE A 113 1.54 11.58 4.62
CA ILE A 113 0.28 12.30 4.40
C ILE A 113 0.48 13.41 3.38
N SER A 114 -0.52 13.64 2.52
CA SER A 114 -0.56 14.75 1.57
C SER A 114 -1.96 15.34 1.44
N ASP A 115 -2.03 16.58 0.97
CA ASP A 115 -3.26 17.24 0.51
C ASP A 115 -3.67 16.84 -0.91
N ASN A 116 -2.74 16.21 -1.66
CA ASN A 116 -2.94 15.81 -3.04
C ASN A 116 -2.55 14.34 -3.25
N PRO A 117 -3.24 13.62 -4.15
CA PRO A 117 -2.96 12.20 -4.37
C PRO A 117 -1.55 11.92 -4.92
N LEU A 118 -0.93 12.87 -5.60
CA LEU A 118 0.43 12.75 -6.14
C LEU A 118 1.47 13.56 -5.35
N GLY A 119 1.19 13.89 -4.09
CA GLY A 119 2.10 14.63 -3.22
C GLY A 119 2.09 16.15 -3.43
N PRO A 120 3.08 16.89 -2.85
CA PRO A 120 4.20 16.32 -2.07
C PRO A 120 3.75 15.66 -0.78
N TRP A 121 4.53 14.69 -0.32
CA TRP A 121 4.23 13.88 0.86
C TRP A 121 5.01 14.38 2.08
N LYS A 122 4.39 14.25 3.24
CA LYS A 122 5.03 14.48 4.53
C LYS A 122 5.11 13.14 5.27
N SER A 123 6.32 12.65 5.48
CA SER A 123 6.55 11.44 6.27
C SER A 123 6.06 11.60 7.70
N MET A 124 5.37 10.59 8.22
CA MET A 124 4.78 10.57 9.55
C MET A 124 5.38 9.48 10.46
N GLY A 125 6.32 8.71 9.94
CA GLY A 125 6.97 7.64 10.67
C GLY A 125 6.27 6.29 10.52
N ILE A 126 6.49 5.40 11.47
CA ILE A 126 5.97 4.03 11.46
C ILE A 126 4.57 3.96 12.07
N TYR A 127 3.72 3.09 11.53
CA TYR A 127 2.42 2.76 12.12
C TYR A 127 2.28 1.27 12.48
N MET A 128 3.24 0.43 12.07
CA MET A 128 3.28 -0.97 12.45
C MET A 128 4.72 -1.46 12.49
N GLU A 129 5.07 -2.13 13.57
CA GLU A 129 6.36 -2.79 13.76
C GLU A 129 6.51 -4.00 12.82
N PRO A 130 7.73 -4.54 12.62
CA PRO A 130 7.94 -5.71 11.79
C PRO A 130 7.07 -6.89 12.18
N THR A 131 6.69 -7.67 11.20
CA THR A 131 6.01 -8.96 11.42
C THR A 131 7.03 -10.10 11.46
N ASP A 132 6.61 -11.29 11.89
CA ASP A 132 7.42 -12.51 11.78
C ASP A 132 7.43 -13.00 10.31
N SER A 133 7.99 -12.18 9.42
CA SER A 133 8.13 -12.43 7.98
C SER A 133 9.33 -11.68 7.45
N TYR A 134 9.93 -12.19 6.38
CA TYR A 134 11.10 -11.59 5.73
C TYR A 134 10.79 -10.22 5.10
N THR A 135 9.60 -10.06 4.51
CA THR A 135 9.09 -8.80 3.99
C THR A 135 7.75 -8.47 4.64
N ASN A 136 7.32 -7.23 4.53
CA ASN A 136 6.02 -6.80 4.99
C ASN A 136 5.26 -6.05 3.89
N HIS A 137 3.98 -6.34 3.73
CA HIS A 137 3.11 -5.68 2.77
C HIS A 137 1.74 -5.52 3.40
N GLY A 138 1.19 -4.32 3.37
CA GLY A 138 -0.07 -4.02 4.03
C GLY A 138 -1.05 -3.24 3.18
N SER A 139 -2.28 -3.21 3.63
CA SER A 139 -3.32 -2.33 3.14
C SER A 139 -4.16 -1.79 4.28
N ILE A 140 -4.70 -0.59 4.10
CA ILE A 140 -5.55 0.09 5.09
C ILE A 140 -6.90 0.34 4.44
N VAL A 141 -7.97 -0.21 5.03
CA VAL A 141 -9.32 -0.19 4.46
C VAL A 141 -10.35 0.15 5.53
N GLU A 142 -11.30 1.00 5.18
CA GLU A 142 -12.49 1.26 5.98
C GLU A 142 -13.60 0.26 5.64
N TYR A 143 -14.21 -0.32 6.66
CA TYR A 143 -15.36 -1.18 6.49
C TYR A 143 -16.38 -0.91 7.61
N LYS A 144 -17.56 -0.48 7.25
CA LYS A 144 -18.68 -0.20 8.17
C LYS A 144 -18.32 0.76 9.32
N GLY A 145 -17.58 1.82 9.03
CA GLY A 145 -17.17 2.83 9.98
C GLY A 145 -15.98 2.44 10.86
N GLN A 146 -15.33 1.32 10.59
CA GLN A 146 -14.13 0.89 11.28
C GLN A 146 -12.99 0.74 10.28
N TRP A 147 -11.82 1.29 10.60
CA TRP A 147 -10.59 1.10 9.83
C TRP A 147 -9.86 -0.16 10.25
N PHE A 148 -9.25 -0.82 9.28
CA PHE A 148 -8.49 -2.06 9.46
C PHE A 148 -7.16 -1.97 8.73
N ALA A 149 -6.12 -2.47 9.36
CA ALA A 149 -4.84 -2.77 8.73
C ALA A 149 -4.80 -4.25 8.39
N PHE A 150 -4.63 -4.56 7.12
CA PHE A 150 -4.33 -5.91 6.63
C PHE A 150 -2.83 -6.01 6.41
N TYR A 151 -2.26 -7.11 6.78
CA TYR A 151 -0.85 -7.39 6.64
C TYR A 151 -0.63 -8.92 6.59
N HIS A 152 0.59 -9.38 6.59
CA HIS A 152 0.86 -10.81 6.63
C HIS A 152 1.97 -11.14 7.64
N ASN A 153 2.02 -12.39 8.06
CA ASN A 153 3.14 -12.98 8.76
C ASN A 153 3.34 -14.45 8.33
N SER A 154 4.42 -15.05 8.75
CA SER A 154 4.74 -16.46 8.52
C SER A 154 4.71 -17.31 9.79
N ALA A 155 4.15 -16.79 10.89
CA ALA A 155 4.16 -17.48 12.20
C ALA A 155 3.48 -18.85 12.18
N LEU A 156 2.37 -19.00 11.43
CA LEU A 156 1.66 -20.28 11.36
C LEU A 156 2.42 -21.36 10.58
N SER A 157 3.08 -20.98 9.51
CA SER A 157 3.81 -21.91 8.64
C SER A 157 5.26 -22.13 9.09
N ASN A 158 5.81 -21.16 9.82
CA ASN A 158 7.24 -21.03 10.08
C ASN A 158 8.09 -21.08 8.80
N HIS A 159 7.53 -20.55 7.70
CA HIS A 159 8.15 -20.53 6.38
C HIS A 159 7.78 -19.24 5.63
N ASP A 160 8.76 -18.41 5.26
CA ASP A 160 8.55 -17.06 4.73
C ASP A 160 7.67 -16.97 3.48
N TRP A 161 7.72 -17.98 2.63
CA TRP A 161 6.93 -18.01 1.41
C TRP A 161 5.48 -18.50 1.62
N LEU A 162 5.17 -19.02 2.80
CA LEU A 162 3.83 -19.48 3.17
C LEU A 162 3.21 -18.51 4.17
N ARG A 163 2.83 -17.34 3.66
CA ARG A 163 2.34 -16.21 4.44
C ARG A 163 0.86 -16.35 4.77
N SER A 164 0.49 -15.97 5.97
CA SER A 164 -0.90 -15.92 6.44
C SER A 164 -1.36 -14.46 6.51
N ILE A 165 -2.58 -14.20 6.03
CA ILE A 165 -3.20 -12.87 6.11
C ILE A 165 -3.58 -12.61 7.56
N CYS A 166 -3.19 -11.45 8.05
CA CYS A 166 -3.55 -10.90 9.35
C CYS A 166 -4.39 -9.63 9.17
N VAL A 167 -5.25 -9.35 10.13
CA VAL A 167 -6.06 -8.15 10.16
C VAL A 167 -6.22 -7.65 11.59
N ASP A 168 -5.96 -6.38 11.82
CA ASP A 168 -6.20 -5.70 13.08
C ASP A 168 -6.92 -4.37 12.85
N LYS A 169 -7.61 -3.91 13.90
CA LYS A 169 -8.23 -2.59 13.87
C LYS A 169 -7.17 -1.50 13.84
N LEU A 170 -7.42 -0.50 13.02
CA LEU A 170 -6.61 0.69 12.93
C LEU A 170 -7.40 1.88 13.46
N TYR A 171 -6.71 2.77 14.16
CA TYR A 171 -7.28 3.97 14.74
C TYR A 171 -6.44 5.19 14.36
N TYR A 172 -7.13 6.32 14.24
CA TYR A 172 -6.51 7.62 14.04
C TYR A 172 -6.57 8.42 15.34
N ASN A 173 -5.59 9.28 15.54
CA ASN A 173 -5.62 10.34 16.54
C ASN A 173 -6.47 11.53 16.02
N GLU A 174 -6.79 12.47 16.90
CA GLU A 174 -7.57 13.67 16.55
C GLU A 174 -6.88 14.53 15.49
N ASP A 175 -5.55 14.52 15.45
CA ASP A 175 -4.73 15.23 14.46
C ASP A 175 -4.61 14.50 13.11
N GLY A 176 -5.24 13.34 12.97
CA GLY A 176 -5.19 12.51 11.76
C GLY A 176 -3.99 11.56 11.68
N THR A 177 -3.10 11.55 12.67
CA THR A 177 -2.02 10.56 12.69
C THR A 177 -2.55 9.15 12.98
N ILE A 178 -1.91 8.14 12.40
CA ILE A 178 -2.27 6.74 12.65
C ILE A 178 -1.67 6.29 13.98
N GLN A 179 -2.49 5.66 14.83
CA GLN A 179 -1.99 5.00 16.05
C GLN A 179 -1.23 3.73 15.70
N MET A 180 -0.19 3.42 16.48
CA MET A 180 0.57 2.19 16.29
C MET A 180 -0.35 0.96 16.33
N VAL A 181 -0.35 0.18 15.25
CA VAL A 181 -1.16 -1.03 15.13
C VAL A 181 -0.65 -2.09 16.11
N LYS A 182 -1.55 -2.58 16.96
CA LYS A 182 -1.25 -3.70 17.87
C LYS A 182 -1.49 -5.02 17.14
N GLN A 183 -0.40 -5.58 16.64
CA GLN A 183 -0.43 -6.86 15.94
C GLN A 183 -0.88 -7.99 16.87
N ARG A 184 -1.74 -8.88 16.38
CA ARG A 184 -2.04 -10.15 17.03
C ARG A 184 -0.86 -11.10 16.89
N LYS A 185 -0.49 -11.71 18.01
CA LYS A 185 0.52 -12.78 18.04
C LYS A 185 -0.10 -14.13 17.71
#